data_ebecfc13e86e9b5b2338d6f671be9139
#
_entry.id   ebecfc13e86e9b5b2338d6f671be9139
#
_cell.length_a   1.000
_cell.length_b   1.000
_cell.length_c   1.000
_cell.angle_alpha   90.00
_cell.angle_beta   90.00
_cell.angle_gamma   90.00
#
_symmetry.space_group_name_H-M   'P 1'
#
loop_
_entity.id
_entity.type
_entity.pdbx_description
1 polymer ?
#
loop_
_entity_poly.entity_id
_entity_poly.type
_entity_poly.pdbx_seq_one_letter_code
_entity_poly.pdbx_strand_id
1 'polypeptide(L)'
;MEEITATELKQRIDSGDDLQIIDVREPDEYQTARIPGTTLIPLGEVVGRRGEIDESRETVVHCKGGGRSAKAIEALTRAGFKGRLVNLKGGITAWSNDVDPSVPKY
;
A
#
# COMPACT_ATOMS: atom_id res chain seq x y z
N MET A 1 12.10 0.21 8.95
CA MET A 1 11.11 0.52 7.90
C MET A 1 9.99 1.34 8.51
N GLU A 2 9.62 2.43 7.88
CA GLU A 2 8.53 3.27 8.36
C GLU A 2 7.19 2.57 8.15
N GLU A 3 6.30 2.66 9.15
CA GLU A 3 4.99 2.02 9.11
C GLU A 3 3.90 3.02 9.47
N ILE A 4 2.67 2.74 9.00
CA ILE A 4 1.47 3.47 9.37
C ILE A 4 0.39 2.44 9.72
N THR A 5 -0.42 2.71 10.74
CA THR A 5 -1.55 1.83 11.07
C THR A 5 -2.73 2.12 10.14
N ALA A 6 -3.66 1.17 10.04
CA ALA A 6 -4.88 1.35 9.24
C ALA A 6 -5.68 2.56 9.73
N THR A 7 -5.81 2.72 11.04
CA THR A 7 -6.53 3.86 11.64
C THR A 7 -5.87 5.19 11.32
N GLU A 8 -4.53 5.26 11.41
CA GLU A 8 -3.79 6.46 11.05
C GLU A 8 -3.93 6.80 9.57
N LEU A 9 -3.87 5.77 8.71
CA LEU A 9 -4.05 5.97 7.26
C LEU A 9 -5.44 6.54 6.97
N LYS A 10 -6.48 6.00 7.61
CA LYS A 10 -7.85 6.50 7.46
C LYS A 10 -7.96 7.96 7.86
N GLN A 11 -7.36 8.33 8.97
CA GLN A 11 -7.34 9.72 9.45
C GLN A 11 -6.67 10.65 8.44
N ARG A 12 -5.57 10.22 7.83
CA ARG A 12 -4.84 11.01 6.86
C ARG A 12 -5.62 11.16 5.55
N ILE A 13 -6.30 10.11 5.10
CA ILE A 13 -7.18 10.16 3.93
C ILE A 13 -8.32 11.15 4.21
N ASP A 14 -8.96 11.05 5.37
CA ASP A 14 -10.09 11.91 5.74
C ASP A 14 -9.68 13.38 5.87
N SER A 15 -8.43 13.64 6.24
CA SER A 15 -7.86 15.00 6.34
C SER A 15 -7.48 15.58 4.97
N GLY A 16 -7.59 14.80 3.90
CA GLY A 16 -7.22 15.26 2.56
C GLY A 16 -5.73 15.34 2.30
N ASP A 17 -4.92 14.61 3.08
CA ASP A 17 -3.47 14.59 2.90
C ASP A 17 -3.10 14.06 1.51
N ASP A 18 -2.07 14.64 0.91
CA ASP A 18 -1.60 14.23 -0.41
C ASP A 18 -0.71 12.99 -0.30
N LEU A 19 -1.35 11.83 -0.37
CA LEU A 19 -0.64 10.54 -0.45
C LEU A 19 -1.12 9.72 -1.62
N GLN A 20 -0.28 8.78 -2.03
CA GLN A 20 -0.69 7.73 -2.95
C GLN A 20 -0.56 6.38 -2.26
N ILE A 21 -1.44 5.45 -2.62
CA ILE A 21 -1.51 4.14 -1.98
C ILE A 21 -1.32 3.09 -3.08
N ILE A 22 -0.30 2.25 -2.91
CA ILE A 22 0.06 1.20 -3.88
C ILE A 22 -0.25 -0.16 -3.26
N ASP A 23 -1.04 -0.94 -3.99
CA ASP A 23 -1.38 -2.32 -3.63
C ASP A 23 -0.47 -3.27 -4.41
N VAL A 24 0.36 -4.04 -3.72
CA VAL A 24 1.31 -4.95 -4.38
C VAL A 24 0.85 -6.41 -4.37
N ARG A 25 -0.44 -6.63 -4.14
CA ARG A 25 -1.05 -7.96 -4.23
C ARG A 25 -1.26 -8.36 -5.70
N GLU A 26 -1.84 -9.54 -5.91
CA GLU A 26 -2.16 -10.02 -7.24
C GLU A 26 -3.54 -9.51 -7.71
N PRO A 27 -3.80 -9.50 -9.04
CA PRO A 27 -5.07 -8.99 -9.57
C PRO A 27 -6.32 -9.70 -9.04
N ASP A 28 -6.26 -11.01 -8.79
CA ASP A 28 -7.39 -11.76 -8.23
C ASP A 28 -7.70 -11.32 -6.80
N GLU A 29 -6.70 -11.04 -6.00
CA GLU A 29 -6.88 -10.50 -4.65
C GLU A 29 -7.55 -9.13 -4.71
N TYR A 30 -7.11 -8.27 -5.63
CA TYR A 30 -7.66 -6.93 -5.82
C TYR A 30 -9.13 -6.97 -6.21
N GLN A 31 -9.53 -7.95 -7.01
CA GLN A 31 -10.93 -8.13 -7.39
C GLN A 31 -11.78 -8.61 -6.21
N THR A 32 -11.22 -9.45 -5.36
CA THR A 32 -11.93 -9.98 -4.18
C THR A 32 -12.17 -8.93 -3.12
N ALA A 33 -11.15 -8.13 -2.81
CA ALA A 33 -11.21 -7.09 -1.78
C ALA A 33 -10.17 -6.03 -2.07
N ARG A 34 -10.49 -4.76 -1.85
CA ARG A 34 -9.53 -3.65 -2.05
C ARG A 34 -9.83 -2.49 -1.13
N ILE A 35 -8.80 -1.71 -0.86
CA ILE A 35 -8.94 -0.41 -0.20
C ILE A 35 -9.27 0.61 -1.31
N PRO A 36 -10.34 1.40 -1.19
CA PRO A 36 -10.68 2.40 -2.21
C PRO A 36 -9.55 3.40 -2.46
N GLY A 37 -9.37 3.80 -3.72
CA GLY A 37 -8.38 4.80 -4.09
C GLY A 37 -6.96 4.30 -4.23
N THR A 38 -6.75 2.98 -4.24
CA THR A 38 -5.42 2.39 -4.42
C THR A 38 -5.11 2.13 -5.89
N THR A 39 -3.81 2.08 -6.21
CA THR A 39 -3.32 1.67 -7.51
C THR A 39 -2.67 0.30 -7.37
N LEU A 40 -3.12 -0.66 -8.17
CA LEU A 40 -2.56 -2.02 -8.16
C LEU A 40 -1.29 -2.07 -9.01
N ILE A 41 -0.17 -2.41 -8.37
CA ILE A 41 1.09 -2.75 -9.06
C ILE A 41 1.65 -3.98 -8.35
N PRO A 42 1.44 -5.18 -8.90
CA PRO A 42 1.88 -6.41 -8.22
C PRO A 42 3.37 -6.42 -7.88
N LEU A 43 3.72 -7.08 -6.79
CA LEU A 43 5.09 -7.14 -6.28
C LEU A 43 6.11 -7.48 -7.38
N GLY A 44 5.80 -8.45 -8.23
CA GLY A 44 6.70 -8.87 -9.32
C GLY A 44 6.92 -7.82 -10.40
N GLU A 45 6.10 -6.77 -10.43
CA GLU A 45 6.16 -5.71 -11.46
C GLU A 45 6.58 -4.37 -10.90
N VAL A 46 6.63 -4.22 -9.57
CA VAL A 46 6.73 -2.90 -8.93
C VAL A 46 8.02 -2.16 -9.29
N VAL A 47 9.14 -2.84 -9.35
CA VAL A 47 10.42 -2.22 -9.71
C VAL A 47 10.41 -1.79 -11.17
N GLY A 48 9.93 -2.65 -12.07
CA GLY A 48 9.83 -2.33 -13.50
C GLY A 48 8.85 -1.20 -13.79
N ARG A 49 7.85 -1.04 -12.95
CA ARG A 49 6.79 -0.02 -13.09
C ARG A 49 6.94 1.14 -12.11
N ARG A 50 8.11 1.29 -11.48
CA ARG A 50 8.33 2.33 -10.47
C ARG A 50 8.14 3.75 -11.00
N GLY A 51 8.26 3.95 -12.31
CA GLY A 51 7.99 5.25 -12.93
C GLY A 51 6.52 5.68 -12.84
N GLU A 52 5.61 4.76 -12.51
CA GLU A 52 4.20 5.07 -12.28
C GLU A 52 3.93 5.57 -10.85
N ILE A 53 4.94 5.52 -9.98
CA ILE A 53 4.84 5.99 -8.59
C ILE A 53 5.52 7.36 -8.50
N ASP A 54 4.77 8.36 -8.08
CA ASP A 54 5.28 9.73 -7.97
C ASP A 54 6.20 9.86 -6.76
N GLU A 55 7.50 10.04 -7.00
CA GLU A 55 8.49 10.17 -5.93
C GLU A 55 8.34 11.42 -5.08
N SER A 56 7.59 12.41 -5.55
CA SER A 56 7.34 13.64 -4.78
C SER A 56 6.22 13.51 -3.76
N ARG A 57 5.48 12.41 -3.79
CA ARG A 57 4.35 12.16 -2.88
C ARG A 57 4.70 11.07 -1.88
N GLU A 58 4.24 11.23 -0.65
CA GLU A 58 4.32 10.15 0.33
C GLU A 58 3.52 8.95 -0.18
N THR A 59 4.12 7.76 -0.14
CA THR A 59 3.53 6.56 -0.72
C THR A 59 3.36 5.49 0.35
N VAL A 60 2.11 5.08 0.55
CA VAL A 60 1.78 3.95 1.41
C VAL A 60 1.71 2.71 0.54
N VAL A 61 2.46 1.67 0.90
CA VAL A 61 2.48 0.40 0.18
C VAL A 61 1.81 -0.65 1.05
N HIS A 62 0.90 -1.42 0.47
CA HIS A 62 0.21 -2.45 1.24
C HIS A 62 0.07 -3.77 0.47
N CYS A 63 -0.13 -4.83 1.24
CA CYS A 63 -0.50 -6.14 0.74
C CYS A 63 -1.57 -6.74 1.66
N LYS A 64 -1.63 -8.05 1.80
CA LYS A 64 -2.62 -8.68 2.69
C LYS A 64 -2.27 -8.45 4.16
N GLY A 65 -1.03 -8.77 4.57
CA GLY A 65 -0.61 -8.72 5.98
C GLY A 65 0.61 -7.86 6.26
N GLY A 66 1.31 -7.37 5.26
CA GLY A 66 2.47 -6.49 5.42
C GLY A 66 3.81 -7.06 4.95
N GLY A 67 3.88 -8.36 4.62
CA GLY A 67 5.14 -9.01 4.22
C GLY A 67 5.57 -8.68 2.79
N ARG A 68 4.67 -8.82 1.83
CA ARG A 68 4.96 -8.49 0.42
C ARG A 68 5.23 -6.99 0.23
N SER A 69 4.48 -6.14 0.93
CA SER A 69 4.69 -4.70 0.87
C SER A 69 6.04 -4.30 1.45
N ALA A 70 6.50 -4.95 2.52
CA ALA A 70 7.85 -4.75 3.03
C ALA A 70 8.90 -5.11 1.98
N LYS A 71 8.73 -6.24 1.29
CA LYS A 71 9.63 -6.65 0.21
C LYS A 71 9.62 -5.65 -0.95
N ALA A 72 8.44 -5.13 -1.30
CA ALA A 72 8.30 -4.12 -2.35
C ALA A 72 9.08 -2.85 -2.00
N ILE A 73 8.96 -2.38 -0.77
CA ILE A 73 9.67 -1.18 -0.30
C ILE A 73 11.19 -1.41 -0.35
N GLU A 74 11.66 -2.58 0.10
CA GLU A 74 13.09 -2.91 0.02
C GLU A 74 13.58 -2.93 -1.43
N ALA A 75 12.82 -3.55 -2.34
CA ALA A 75 13.18 -3.65 -3.75
C ALA A 75 13.21 -2.27 -4.42
N LEU A 76 12.21 -1.44 -4.15
CA LEU A 76 12.15 -0.07 -4.68
C LEU A 76 13.33 0.76 -4.19
N THR A 77 13.66 0.66 -2.91
CA THR A 77 14.79 1.39 -2.31
C THR A 77 16.11 0.97 -2.95
N ARG A 78 16.32 -0.33 -3.15
CA ARG A 78 17.52 -0.85 -3.83
C ARG A 78 17.61 -0.41 -5.28
N ALA A 79 16.46 -0.24 -5.93
CA ALA A 79 16.40 0.20 -7.32
C ALA A 79 16.60 1.71 -7.46
N GLY A 80 16.80 2.44 -6.35
CA GLY A 80 17.07 3.87 -6.38
C GLY A 80 15.83 4.75 -6.28
N PHE A 81 14.66 4.20 -5.93
CA PHE A 81 13.47 5.01 -5.69
C PHE A 81 13.73 5.96 -4.53
N LYS A 82 13.48 7.25 -4.71
CA LYS A 82 13.86 8.29 -3.74
C LYS A 82 12.69 8.87 -2.96
N GLY A 83 11.47 8.44 -3.25
CA GLY A 83 10.30 8.90 -2.54
C GLY A 83 10.18 8.29 -1.14
N ARG A 84 9.31 8.87 -0.32
CA ARG A 84 9.02 8.34 1.00
C ARG A 84 8.07 7.16 0.89
N LEU A 85 8.51 5.99 1.35
CA LEU A 85 7.75 4.75 1.32
C LEU A 85 7.39 4.32 2.73
N VAL A 86 6.10 4.03 2.96
CA VAL A 86 5.57 3.67 4.27
C VAL A 86 4.78 2.38 4.13
N ASN A 87 5.03 1.41 4.99
CA ASN A 87 4.33 0.13 4.97
C ASN A 87 3.04 0.21 5.81
N LEU A 88 1.92 -0.22 5.23
CA LEU A 88 0.67 -0.33 5.99
C LEU A 88 0.76 -1.54 6.92
N LYS A 89 0.89 -1.27 8.21
CA LYS A 89 1.00 -2.30 9.24
C LYS A 89 -0.24 -3.18 9.25
N GLY A 90 -0.06 -4.48 9.08
CA GLY A 90 -1.16 -5.44 9.04
C GLY A 90 -1.95 -5.46 7.73
N GLY A 91 -1.60 -4.63 6.76
CA GLY A 91 -2.16 -4.64 5.42
C GLY A 91 -3.68 -4.46 5.36
N ILE A 92 -4.29 -5.01 4.30
CA ILE A 92 -5.75 -4.92 4.11
C ILE A 92 -6.52 -5.68 5.20
N THR A 93 -5.90 -6.67 5.83
CA THR A 93 -6.52 -7.38 6.96
C THR A 93 -6.77 -6.41 8.13
N ALA A 94 -5.78 -5.61 8.49
CA ALA A 94 -5.95 -4.59 9.53
C ALA A 94 -6.95 -3.51 9.10
N TRP A 95 -6.94 -3.11 7.84
CA TRP A 95 -7.91 -2.16 7.31
C TRP A 95 -9.34 -2.69 7.47
N SER A 96 -9.58 -3.95 7.11
CA SER A 96 -10.88 -4.59 7.27
C SER A 96 -11.31 -4.66 8.73
N ASN A 97 -10.38 -5.00 9.63
CA ASN A 97 -10.69 -5.14 11.06
C ASN A 97 -10.96 -3.79 11.74
N ASP A 98 -10.15 -2.78 11.43
CA ASP A 98 -10.08 -1.57 12.24
C ASP A 98 -10.78 -0.36 11.60
N VAL A 99 -11.00 -0.38 10.29
CA VAL A 99 -11.50 0.78 9.54
C VAL A 99 -12.79 0.47 8.81
N ASP A 100 -12.80 -0.56 7.97
CA ASP A 100 -13.93 -0.86 7.10
C ASP A 100 -14.28 -2.34 7.09
N PRO A 101 -15.19 -2.78 7.97
CA PRO A 101 -15.59 -4.20 8.03
C PRO A 101 -16.28 -4.70 6.76
N SER A 102 -16.73 -3.81 5.87
CA SER A 102 -17.35 -4.20 4.60
C SER A 102 -16.32 -4.71 3.58
N VAL A 103 -15.02 -4.44 3.80
CA VAL A 103 -13.97 -5.00 2.96
C VAL A 103 -13.82 -6.49 3.32
N PRO A 104 -14.06 -7.39 2.35
CA PRO A 104 -14.02 -8.83 2.63
C PRO A 104 -12.66 -9.31 3.13
N LYS A 105 -12.68 -10.23 4.09
CA LYS A 105 -11.48 -10.98 4.49
C LYS A 105 -11.37 -12.23 3.63
N TYR A 106 -10.14 -12.56 3.26
CA TYR A 106 -9.92 -13.70 2.37
C TYR A 106 -8.68 -14.53 2.76
#